data_018b0b21c6a92e81c18dcba7f8291c5a
#
_entry.id   018b0b21c6a92e81c18dcba7f8291c5a
#
_cell.length_a   1.000
_cell.length_b   1.000
_cell.length_c   1.000
_cell.angle_alpha   90.00
_cell.angle_beta   90.00
_cell.angle_gamma   90.00
#
_symmetry.space_group_name_H-M   'P 1'
#
loop_
_entity.id
_entity.type
_entity.pdbx_description
1 polymer ?
#
loop_
_entity_poly.entity_id
_entity_poly.type
_entity_poly.pdbx_seq_one_letter_code
_entity_poly.pdbx_strand_id
1 'polypeptide(L)'
;MVHQEFSLIPGFTATENILLNREPKKKNVISEVFGDRMDTLDYKEMDVRAKRAIEKMGVEIDQKMIISSMPVGHKQFTEIARELSKENLKLLILDEPTAVLTEKEAEALLDSIRNMSAQGIAIIFITHRLHEILSVCDKVVIMRDGYVVKDTPAKETDVTDITKWMVGRNVERAAVAQDIKIDPNAKTIMSIRKLWVDMPGEIVRNVN
;
A
#
# COMPACT_ATOMS: atom_id res chain seq x y z
N MET A 1 -11.15 4.76 -3.67
CA MET A 1 -9.74 5.09 -3.97
C MET A 1 -9.00 5.20 -2.65
N VAL A 2 -7.86 4.58 -2.53
CA VAL A 2 -6.94 4.68 -1.39
C VAL A 2 -5.81 5.60 -1.81
N HIS A 3 -5.61 6.67 -1.04
CA HIS A 3 -4.61 7.69 -1.32
C HIS A 3 -3.33 7.43 -0.52
N GLN A 4 -2.25 8.10 -0.88
CA GLN A 4 -0.98 8.05 -0.16
C GLN A 4 -1.09 8.64 1.27
N GLU A 5 -1.99 9.62 1.49
CA GLU A 5 -2.28 10.18 2.80
C GLU A 5 -3.49 9.49 3.43
N PHE A 6 -3.38 9.15 4.72
CA PHE A 6 -4.46 8.48 5.44
C PHE A 6 -5.66 9.41 5.66
N SER A 7 -6.85 8.94 5.26
CA SER A 7 -8.11 9.63 5.54
C SER A 7 -8.85 9.02 6.75
N LEU A 8 -8.09 8.47 7.70
CA LEU A 8 -8.63 7.84 8.91
C LEU A 8 -8.79 8.86 10.04
N ILE A 9 -9.83 8.71 10.85
CA ILE A 9 -10.08 9.53 12.04
C ILE A 9 -9.29 8.95 13.22
N PRO A 10 -8.28 9.67 13.76
CA PRO A 10 -7.33 9.11 14.72
C PRO A 10 -7.94 8.66 16.05
N GLY A 11 -9.03 9.32 16.48
CA GLY A 11 -9.73 9.01 17.73
C GLY A 11 -10.74 7.86 17.64
N PHE A 12 -10.98 7.32 16.45
CA PHE A 12 -11.91 6.23 16.21
C PHE A 12 -11.17 4.88 16.15
N THR A 13 -11.91 3.82 16.43
CA THR A 13 -11.43 2.44 16.21
C THR A 13 -11.34 2.11 14.72
N ALA A 14 -10.67 0.99 14.38
CA ALA A 14 -10.66 0.50 13.01
C ALA A 14 -12.09 0.18 12.52
N THR A 15 -12.92 -0.48 13.35
CA THR A 15 -14.35 -0.73 13.02
C THR A 15 -15.09 0.54 12.63
N GLU A 16 -14.99 1.59 13.43
CA GLU A 16 -15.68 2.86 13.18
C GLU A 16 -15.16 3.55 11.91
N ASN A 17 -13.85 3.49 11.64
CA ASN A 17 -13.28 4.04 10.41
C ASN A 17 -13.68 3.23 9.15
N ILE A 18 -13.70 1.91 9.23
CA ILE A 18 -14.09 1.03 8.11
C ILE A 18 -15.53 1.28 7.69
N LEU A 19 -16.43 1.49 8.65
CA LEU A 19 -17.86 1.65 8.40
C LEU A 19 -18.36 3.10 8.46
N LEU A 20 -17.45 4.06 8.51
CA LEU A 20 -17.78 5.48 8.57
C LEU A 20 -18.80 5.87 7.49
N ASN A 21 -19.90 6.54 7.89
CA ASN A 21 -21.05 6.92 7.06
C ASN A 21 -21.86 5.74 6.47
N ARG A 22 -21.61 4.52 6.96
CA ARG A 22 -22.33 3.29 6.54
C ARG A 22 -22.62 2.39 7.72
N GLU A 23 -22.72 2.99 8.90
CA GLU A 23 -22.96 2.30 10.13
C GLU A 23 -24.35 1.63 10.10
N PRO A 24 -24.45 0.32 10.36
CA PRO A 24 -25.72 -0.35 10.50
C PRO A 24 -26.46 0.19 11.71
N LYS A 25 -27.74 0.45 11.55
CA LYS A 25 -28.62 0.97 12.59
C LYS A 25 -29.54 -0.13 13.07
N LYS A 26 -29.85 -0.10 14.36
CA LYS A 26 -30.80 -0.98 14.99
C LYS A 26 -31.98 -0.16 15.50
N LYS A 27 -33.18 -0.59 15.11
CA LYS A 27 -34.44 -0.03 15.69
C LYS A 27 -34.51 -0.30 17.17
N ASN A 28 -34.95 0.67 17.90
CA ASN A 28 -35.25 0.58 19.33
C ASN A 28 -36.71 1.06 19.60
N VAL A 29 -37.20 0.82 20.79
CA VAL A 29 -38.60 1.19 21.17
C VAL A 29 -38.86 2.69 20.99
N ILE A 30 -37.82 3.53 21.14
CA ILE A 30 -37.93 4.97 20.98
C ILE A 30 -38.03 5.33 19.49
N SER A 31 -37.26 4.67 18.64
CA SER A 31 -37.31 4.92 17.19
C SER A 31 -38.60 4.43 16.54
N GLU A 32 -39.25 3.40 17.11
CA GLU A 32 -40.57 2.97 16.65
C GLU A 32 -41.66 4.03 16.90
N VAL A 33 -41.49 4.86 17.92
CA VAL A 33 -42.46 5.90 18.30
C VAL A 33 -42.11 7.26 17.69
N PHE A 34 -40.82 7.63 17.67
CA PHE A 34 -40.33 8.97 17.30
C PHE A 34 -39.62 9.02 15.92
N GLY A 35 -39.57 7.88 15.21
CA GLY A 35 -39.01 7.77 13.86
C GLY A 35 -37.52 7.42 13.81
N ASP A 36 -37.03 7.10 12.62
CA ASP A 36 -35.70 6.51 12.34
C ASP A 36 -34.51 7.39 12.77
N ARG A 37 -34.74 8.66 13.12
CA ARG A 37 -33.65 9.54 13.65
C ARG A 37 -33.20 9.13 15.06
N MET A 38 -34.00 8.31 15.75
CA MET A 38 -33.69 7.80 17.09
C MET A 38 -33.14 6.37 17.07
N ASP A 39 -32.80 5.84 15.89
CA ASP A 39 -32.12 4.55 15.76
C ASP A 39 -30.76 4.59 16.42
N THR A 40 -30.37 3.48 17.06
CA THR A 40 -29.05 3.31 17.65
C THR A 40 -28.12 2.57 16.70
N LEU A 41 -26.81 2.80 16.82
CA LEU A 41 -25.82 2.05 16.07
C LEU A 41 -25.80 0.59 16.52
N ASP A 42 -25.72 -0.32 15.55
CA ASP A 42 -25.52 -1.74 15.84
C ASP A 42 -24.03 -2.10 15.85
N TYR A 43 -23.39 -1.90 16.99
CA TYR A 43 -21.96 -2.17 17.16
C TYR A 43 -21.58 -3.63 16.90
N LYS A 44 -22.50 -4.58 17.15
CA LYS A 44 -22.24 -6.00 16.89
C LYS A 44 -22.16 -6.28 15.39
N GLU A 45 -23.10 -5.75 14.64
CA GLU A 45 -23.09 -5.86 13.19
C GLU A 45 -21.92 -5.08 12.57
N MET A 46 -21.56 -3.92 13.14
CA MET A 46 -20.37 -3.18 12.75
C MET A 46 -19.10 -4.03 12.89
N ASP A 47 -18.90 -4.67 14.04
CA ASP A 47 -17.75 -5.54 14.29
C ASP A 47 -17.67 -6.70 13.29
N VAL A 48 -18.82 -7.33 12.99
CA VAL A 48 -18.87 -8.44 12.02
C VAL A 48 -18.52 -7.97 10.61
N ARG A 49 -19.05 -6.83 10.17
CA ARG A 49 -18.75 -6.29 8.83
C ARG A 49 -17.29 -5.84 8.71
N ALA A 50 -16.78 -5.15 9.71
CA ALA A 50 -15.37 -4.72 9.72
C ALA A 50 -14.42 -5.91 9.69
N LYS A 51 -14.68 -6.94 10.51
CA LYS A 51 -13.91 -8.17 10.55
C LYS A 51 -13.87 -8.86 9.18
N ARG A 52 -15.03 -9.00 8.52
CA ARG A 52 -15.09 -9.57 7.16
C ARG A 52 -14.28 -8.78 6.14
N ALA A 53 -14.26 -7.46 6.24
CA ALA A 53 -13.48 -6.62 5.33
C ALA A 53 -11.96 -6.81 5.56
N ILE A 54 -11.51 -6.94 6.80
CA ILE A 54 -10.12 -7.22 7.17
C ILE A 54 -9.71 -8.63 6.72
N GLU A 55 -10.54 -9.63 6.98
CA GLU A 55 -10.28 -11.04 6.61
C GLU A 55 -10.08 -11.23 5.11
N LYS A 56 -10.76 -10.44 4.26
CA LYS A 56 -10.57 -10.46 2.80
C LYS A 56 -9.13 -10.13 2.38
N MET A 57 -8.39 -9.46 3.22
CA MET A 57 -6.98 -9.08 2.94
C MET A 57 -5.97 -10.09 3.49
N GLY A 58 -6.41 -11.12 4.21
CA GLY A 58 -5.51 -12.12 4.79
C GLY A 58 -4.56 -11.58 5.87
N VAL A 59 -4.90 -10.45 6.50
CA VAL A 59 -4.13 -9.83 7.58
C VAL A 59 -4.90 -9.88 8.90
N GLU A 60 -4.15 -9.97 10.00
CA GLU A 60 -4.72 -9.91 11.34
C GLU A 60 -4.60 -8.49 11.90
N ILE A 61 -5.73 -7.84 12.10
CA ILE A 61 -5.82 -6.50 12.71
C ILE A 61 -6.88 -6.55 13.79
N ASP A 62 -6.53 -6.05 14.97
CA ASP A 62 -7.53 -5.81 16.02
C ASP A 62 -8.43 -4.64 15.63
N GLN A 63 -9.63 -4.95 15.17
CA GLN A 63 -10.59 -3.96 14.71
C GLN A 63 -11.07 -2.99 15.81
N LYS A 64 -10.82 -3.32 17.09
CA LYS A 64 -11.16 -2.44 18.24
C LYS A 64 -10.02 -1.48 18.59
N MET A 65 -8.85 -1.64 18.00
CA MET A 65 -7.73 -0.74 18.22
C MET A 65 -8.04 0.66 17.70
N ILE A 66 -7.72 1.68 18.47
CA ILE A 66 -7.85 3.09 18.09
C ILE A 66 -6.75 3.42 17.08
N ILE A 67 -7.10 4.13 16.01
CA ILE A 67 -6.19 4.45 14.90
C ILE A 67 -4.93 5.19 15.36
N SER A 68 -5.03 6.09 16.33
CA SER A 68 -3.85 6.81 16.84
C SER A 68 -2.76 5.90 17.39
N SER A 69 -3.14 4.76 17.98
CA SER A 69 -2.23 3.76 18.58
C SER A 69 -1.79 2.67 17.61
N MET A 70 -2.29 2.70 16.37
CA MET A 70 -2.09 1.64 15.39
C MET A 70 -0.78 1.81 14.63
N PRO A 71 -0.01 0.74 14.37
CA PRO A 71 1.12 0.78 13.45
C PRO A 71 0.73 1.29 12.07
N VAL A 72 1.68 1.93 11.37
CA VAL A 72 1.40 2.59 10.08
C VAL A 72 0.89 1.58 9.03
N GLY A 73 1.49 0.39 8.96
CA GLY A 73 1.03 -0.67 8.07
C GLY A 73 -0.42 -1.09 8.35
N HIS A 74 -0.81 -1.21 9.60
CA HIS A 74 -2.20 -1.54 9.97
C HIS A 74 -3.18 -0.42 9.61
N LYS A 75 -2.76 0.86 9.67
CA LYS A 75 -3.57 1.99 9.19
C LYS A 75 -3.83 1.85 7.69
N GLN A 76 -2.80 1.50 6.91
CA GLN A 76 -2.92 1.26 5.47
C GLN A 76 -3.95 0.17 5.17
N PHE A 77 -3.86 -0.97 5.85
CA PHE A 77 -4.83 -2.05 5.69
C PHE A 77 -6.24 -1.65 6.13
N THR A 78 -6.38 -0.85 7.21
CA THR A 78 -7.68 -0.34 7.65
C THR A 78 -8.33 0.54 6.59
N GLU A 79 -7.56 1.36 5.90
CA GLU A 79 -8.05 2.20 4.80
C GLU A 79 -8.50 1.37 3.59
N ILE A 80 -7.73 0.36 3.23
CA ILE A 80 -8.12 -0.57 2.17
C ILE A 80 -9.38 -1.34 2.57
N ALA A 81 -9.48 -1.83 3.83
CA ALA A 81 -10.66 -2.50 4.35
C ALA A 81 -11.92 -1.63 4.29
N ARG A 82 -11.78 -0.32 4.54
CA ARG A 82 -12.86 0.65 4.39
C ARG A 82 -13.39 0.68 2.95
N GLU A 83 -12.52 0.63 1.96
CA GLU A 83 -12.94 0.56 0.57
C GLU A 83 -13.60 -0.79 0.23
N LEU A 84 -13.03 -1.90 0.73
CA LEU A 84 -13.54 -3.26 0.50
C LEU A 84 -14.88 -3.55 1.21
N SER A 85 -15.21 -2.77 2.24
CA SER A 85 -16.50 -2.89 2.94
C SER A 85 -17.67 -2.26 2.17
N LYS A 86 -17.39 -1.56 1.05
CA LYS A 86 -18.42 -1.01 0.16
C LYS A 86 -19.11 -2.13 -0.60
N GLU A 87 -20.43 -2.06 -0.68
CA GLU A 87 -21.21 -2.98 -1.50
C GLU A 87 -20.97 -2.72 -2.98
N ASN A 88 -20.93 -3.79 -3.79
CA ASN A 88 -20.77 -3.71 -5.25
C ASN A 88 -19.49 -2.99 -5.73
N LEU A 89 -18.38 -3.16 -5.04
CA LEU A 89 -17.10 -2.63 -5.46
C LEU A 89 -16.67 -3.28 -6.78
N LYS A 90 -16.58 -2.48 -7.86
CA LYS A 90 -16.16 -2.94 -9.19
C LYS A 90 -14.75 -2.52 -9.54
N LEU A 91 -14.31 -1.39 -9.00
CA LEU A 91 -12.99 -0.81 -9.27
C LEU A 91 -12.37 -0.31 -7.96
N LEU A 92 -11.14 -0.74 -7.71
CA LEU A 92 -10.31 -0.27 -6.61
C LEU A 92 -9.07 0.43 -7.18
N ILE A 93 -8.82 1.66 -6.74
CA ILE A 93 -7.61 2.41 -7.11
C ILE A 93 -6.72 2.50 -5.87
N LEU A 94 -5.50 2.04 -5.99
CA LEU A 94 -4.48 2.02 -4.94
C LEU A 94 -3.30 2.89 -5.38
N ASP A 95 -3.04 3.97 -4.63
CA ASP A 95 -1.97 4.91 -4.91
C ASP A 95 -0.83 4.73 -3.90
N GLU A 96 0.28 4.18 -4.37
CA GLU A 96 1.48 3.81 -3.59
C GLU A 96 1.18 3.03 -2.28
N PRO A 97 0.32 2.01 -2.28
CA PRO A 97 -0.17 1.40 -1.04
C PRO A 97 0.90 0.64 -0.26
N THR A 98 2.03 0.32 -0.86
CA THR A 98 3.14 -0.42 -0.25
C THR A 98 4.25 0.47 0.31
N ALA A 99 4.17 1.80 0.11
CA ALA A 99 5.24 2.73 0.47
C ALA A 99 5.63 2.69 1.96
N VAL A 100 4.65 2.45 2.83
CA VAL A 100 4.82 2.45 4.29
C VAL A 100 4.82 1.04 4.91
N LEU A 101 4.73 0.00 4.09
CA LEU A 101 4.65 -1.39 4.52
C LEU A 101 6.03 -2.02 4.62
N THR A 102 6.19 -2.92 5.58
CA THR A 102 7.31 -3.86 5.61
C THR A 102 7.22 -4.81 4.41
N GLU A 103 8.30 -5.47 4.07
CA GLU A 103 8.36 -6.41 2.94
C GLU A 103 7.29 -7.52 3.06
N LYS A 104 7.14 -8.08 4.26
CA LYS A 104 6.14 -9.11 4.56
C LYS A 104 4.69 -8.59 4.43
N GLU A 105 4.43 -7.37 4.89
CA GLU A 105 3.11 -6.74 4.75
C GLU A 105 2.81 -6.40 3.28
N ALA A 106 3.82 -5.96 2.52
CA ALA A 106 3.67 -5.70 1.09
C ALA A 106 3.31 -6.98 0.33
N GLU A 107 3.99 -8.11 0.60
CA GLU A 107 3.65 -9.41 0.02
C GLU A 107 2.19 -9.81 0.33
N ALA A 108 1.76 -9.68 1.59
CA ALA A 108 0.38 -9.96 1.98
C ALA A 108 -0.63 -9.09 1.24
N LEU A 109 -0.31 -7.82 1.01
CA LEU A 109 -1.15 -6.92 0.21
C LEU A 109 -1.21 -7.36 -1.26
N LEU A 110 -0.07 -7.72 -1.86
CA LEU A 110 -0.02 -8.19 -3.25
C LEU A 110 -0.83 -9.47 -3.45
N ASP A 111 -0.78 -10.41 -2.49
CA ASP A 111 -1.63 -11.60 -2.50
C ASP A 111 -3.12 -11.26 -2.40
N SER A 112 -3.47 -10.28 -1.56
CA SER A 112 -4.84 -9.76 -1.45
C SER A 112 -5.31 -9.15 -2.77
N ILE A 113 -4.45 -8.40 -3.46
CA ILE A 113 -4.74 -7.82 -4.79
C ILE A 113 -5.06 -8.92 -5.81
N ARG A 114 -4.25 -9.99 -5.85
CA ARG A 114 -4.51 -11.14 -6.72
C ARG A 114 -5.87 -11.78 -6.42
N ASN A 115 -6.16 -12.00 -5.15
CA ASN A 115 -7.42 -12.61 -4.72
C ASN A 115 -8.64 -11.73 -5.08
N MET A 116 -8.54 -10.42 -4.90
CA MET A 116 -9.61 -9.48 -5.26
C MET A 116 -9.83 -9.42 -6.77
N SER A 117 -8.76 -9.42 -7.56
CA SER A 117 -8.83 -9.47 -9.03
C SER A 117 -9.49 -10.76 -9.50
N ALA A 118 -9.16 -11.91 -8.90
CA ALA A 118 -9.78 -13.20 -9.19
C ALA A 118 -11.29 -13.22 -8.87
N GLN A 119 -11.75 -12.38 -7.93
CA GLN A 119 -13.17 -12.19 -7.60
C GLN A 119 -13.89 -11.20 -8.55
N GLY A 120 -13.21 -10.69 -9.56
CA GLY A 120 -13.78 -9.79 -10.58
C GLY A 120 -13.73 -8.31 -10.23
N ILE A 121 -12.96 -7.91 -9.22
CA ILE A 121 -12.71 -6.49 -8.91
C ILE A 121 -11.59 -5.99 -9.83
N ALA A 122 -11.85 -4.99 -10.65
CA ALA A 122 -10.81 -4.32 -11.41
C ALA A 122 -9.93 -3.49 -10.47
N ILE A 123 -8.60 -3.54 -10.65
CA ILE A 123 -7.66 -2.85 -9.77
C ILE A 123 -6.73 -1.97 -10.60
N ILE A 124 -6.63 -0.69 -10.24
CA ILE A 124 -5.59 0.21 -10.72
C ILE A 124 -4.58 0.36 -9.59
N PHE A 125 -3.36 -0.11 -9.85
CA PHE A 125 -2.26 -0.12 -8.89
C PHE A 125 -1.17 0.84 -9.35
N ILE A 126 -1.02 1.97 -8.62
CA ILE A 126 -0.03 3.01 -8.92
C ILE A 126 1.15 2.80 -7.97
N THR A 127 2.33 2.58 -8.50
CA THR A 127 3.55 2.39 -7.71
C THR A 127 4.80 2.68 -8.55
N HIS A 128 5.88 3.02 -7.87
CA HIS A 128 7.22 3.09 -8.47
C HIS A 128 8.06 1.83 -8.21
N ARG A 129 7.53 0.84 -7.50
CA ARG A 129 8.18 -0.43 -7.18
C ARG A 129 7.96 -1.44 -8.32
N LEU A 130 8.88 -1.47 -9.27
CA LEU A 130 8.71 -2.20 -10.53
C LEU A 130 8.53 -3.72 -10.36
N HIS A 131 9.16 -4.31 -9.33
CA HIS A 131 8.99 -5.73 -9.04
C HIS A 131 7.57 -6.08 -8.61
N GLU A 132 6.89 -5.18 -7.87
CA GLU A 132 5.51 -5.38 -7.46
C GLU A 132 4.58 -5.38 -8.68
N ILE A 133 4.77 -4.43 -9.62
CA ILE A 133 4.01 -4.35 -10.88
C ILE A 133 4.08 -5.66 -11.63
N LEU A 134 5.28 -6.16 -11.88
CA LEU A 134 5.49 -7.38 -12.66
C LEU A 134 4.95 -8.64 -11.96
N SER A 135 4.81 -8.59 -10.63
CA SER A 135 4.30 -9.73 -9.86
C SER A 135 2.79 -9.85 -9.86
N VAL A 136 2.03 -8.74 -9.96
CA VAL A 136 0.57 -8.77 -9.75
C VAL A 136 -0.26 -8.17 -10.89
N CYS A 137 0.33 -7.37 -11.78
CA CYS A 137 -0.42 -6.69 -12.82
C CYS A 137 -0.48 -7.51 -14.11
N ASP A 138 -1.61 -7.48 -14.79
CA ASP A 138 -1.75 -8.05 -16.14
C ASP A 138 -1.22 -7.09 -17.20
N LYS A 139 -1.30 -5.78 -16.95
CA LYS A 139 -1.00 -4.72 -17.89
C LYS A 139 -0.27 -3.57 -17.20
N VAL A 140 0.70 -3.01 -17.89
CA VAL A 140 1.50 -1.86 -17.41
C VAL A 140 1.26 -0.67 -18.32
N VAL A 141 0.91 0.46 -17.71
CA VAL A 141 0.79 1.75 -18.39
C VAL A 141 1.80 2.71 -17.79
N ILE A 142 2.71 3.20 -18.61
CA ILE A 142 3.77 4.13 -18.17
C ILE A 142 3.38 5.54 -18.58
N MET A 143 3.33 6.41 -17.59
CA MET A 143 3.03 7.83 -17.75
C MET A 143 4.26 8.67 -17.43
N ARG A 144 4.50 9.70 -18.21
CA ARG A 144 5.54 10.69 -17.99
C ARG A 144 5.09 12.05 -18.50
N ASP A 145 5.31 13.09 -17.70
CA ASP A 145 4.94 14.49 -18.06
C ASP A 145 3.48 14.65 -18.49
N GLY A 146 2.57 13.85 -17.90
CA GLY A 146 1.14 13.86 -18.21
C GLY A 146 0.72 13.05 -19.45
N TYR A 147 1.66 12.39 -20.13
CA TYR A 147 1.38 11.59 -21.33
C TYR A 147 1.60 10.11 -21.08
N VAL A 148 0.79 9.27 -21.73
CA VAL A 148 1.03 7.82 -21.78
C VAL A 148 2.19 7.58 -22.76
N VAL A 149 3.32 7.10 -22.22
CA VAL A 149 4.54 6.81 -22.99
C VAL A 149 4.51 5.39 -23.55
N LYS A 150 3.98 4.46 -22.78
CA LYS A 150 3.89 3.05 -23.15
C LYS A 150 2.68 2.40 -22.49
N ASP A 151 2.08 1.48 -23.22
CA ASP A 151 1.00 0.60 -22.79
C ASP A 151 1.35 -0.80 -23.30
N THR A 152 1.48 -1.79 -22.37
CA THR A 152 1.97 -3.13 -22.71
C THR A 152 1.50 -4.17 -21.68
N PRO A 153 1.27 -5.45 -22.09
CA PRO A 153 1.09 -6.53 -21.14
C PRO A 153 2.30 -6.69 -20.22
N ALA A 154 2.07 -6.97 -18.94
CA ALA A 154 3.16 -7.13 -17.97
C ALA A 154 4.10 -8.31 -18.33
N LYS A 155 3.55 -9.34 -18.97
CA LYS A 155 4.31 -10.53 -19.40
C LYS A 155 5.28 -10.27 -20.58
N GLU A 156 5.10 -9.16 -21.29
CA GLU A 156 5.90 -8.78 -22.46
C GLU A 156 6.96 -7.72 -22.14
N THR A 157 7.18 -7.42 -20.88
CA THR A 157 8.13 -6.39 -20.43
C THR A 157 8.90 -6.83 -19.20
N ASP A 158 9.99 -6.17 -18.92
CA ASP A 158 10.83 -6.36 -17.76
C ASP A 158 11.14 -5.03 -17.03
N VAL A 159 11.78 -5.13 -15.86
CA VAL A 159 12.21 -3.96 -15.07
C VAL A 159 13.06 -2.99 -15.87
N THR A 160 13.91 -3.51 -16.76
CA THR A 160 14.83 -2.71 -17.57
C THR A 160 14.09 -1.86 -18.58
N ASP A 161 13.11 -2.46 -19.27
CA ASP A 161 12.31 -1.76 -20.27
C ASP A 161 11.40 -0.72 -19.62
N ILE A 162 10.73 -1.08 -18.51
CA ILE A 162 9.91 -0.12 -17.75
C ILE A 162 10.76 1.08 -17.32
N THR A 163 11.97 0.83 -16.78
CA THR A 163 12.89 1.89 -16.35
C THR A 163 13.27 2.81 -17.50
N LYS A 164 13.60 2.25 -18.69
CA LYS A 164 13.92 3.04 -19.89
C LYS A 164 12.77 3.96 -20.28
N TRP A 165 11.54 3.45 -20.30
CA TRP A 165 10.37 4.26 -20.66
C TRP A 165 10.04 5.33 -19.62
N MET A 166 10.21 5.03 -18.33
CA MET A 166 10.01 6.02 -17.25
C MET A 166 11.03 7.16 -17.34
N VAL A 167 12.31 6.84 -17.50
CA VAL A 167 13.40 7.84 -17.53
C VAL A 167 13.48 8.56 -18.88
N GLY A 168 13.08 7.89 -19.97
CA GLY A 168 13.10 8.45 -21.33
C GLY A 168 14.49 8.63 -21.95
N ARG A 169 15.51 8.12 -21.30
CA ARG A 169 16.88 8.01 -21.83
C ARG A 169 17.24 6.53 -21.90
N ASN A 170 18.09 6.14 -22.84
CA ASN A 170 18.80 4.88 -22.69
C ASN A 170 19.61 5.00 -21.39
N VAL A 171 19.05 4.43 -20.31
CA VAL A 171 19.86 4.10 -19.16
C VAL A 171 20.69 2.92 -19.64
N GLU A 172 21.74 3.23 -20.38
CA GLU A 172 22.88 2.34 -20.35
C GLU A 172 23.10 2.13 -18.86
N ARG A 173 22.91 0.90 -18.36
CA ARG A 173 23.45 0.54 -17.07
C ARG A 173 24.83 1.15 -17.11
N ALA A 174 25.10 2.18 -16.30
CA ALA A 174 26.45 2.49 -15.92
C ALA A 174 26.96 1.12 -15.51
N ALA A 175 27.71 0.50 -16.37
CA ALA A 175 28.22 -0.83 -16.13
C ALA A 175 28.82 -0.69 -14.76
N VAL A 176 28.17 -1.30 -13.75
CA VAL A 176 28.77 -1.42 -12.44
C VAL A 176 30.07 -2.04 -12.80
N ALA A 177 31.12 -1.25 -12.68
CA ALA A 177 32.41 -1.55 -13.22
C ALA A 177 32.86 -2.83 -12.54
N GLN A 178 32.53 -3.94 -13.17
CA GLN A 178 32.89 -5.28 -12.69
C GLN A 178 34.38 -5.55 -12.87
N ASP A 179 35.15 -4.58 -13.37
CA ASP A 179 36.60 -4.67 -13.48
C ASP A 179 37.27 -3.28 -13.47
N ILE A 180 36.95 -2.46 -12.45
CA ILE A 180 37.89 -1.37 -12.15
C ILE A 180 39.12 -2.04 -11.54
N LYS A 181 40.12 -2.34 -12.35
CA LYS A 181 41.46 -2.62 -11.83
C LYS A 181 41.92 -1.35 -11.12
N ILE A 182 41.80 -1.35 -9.81
CA ILE A 182 42.25 -0.25 -8.97
C ILE A 182 43.77 -0.18 -9.17
N ASP A 183 44.26 0.89 -9.78
CA ASP A 183 45.67 1.16 -9.84
C ASP A 183 46.20 1.32 -8.40
N PRO A 184 47.12 0.45 -7.94
CA PRO A 184 47.67 0.52 -6.59
C PRO A 184 48.31 1.87 -6.27
N ASN A 185 48.72 2.63 -7.28
CA ASN A 185 49.35 3.95 -7.16
C ASN A 185 48.36 5.11 -7.34
N ALA A 186 47.08 4.83 -7.52
CA ALA A 186 46.08 5.88 -7.66
C ALA A 186 46.02 6.76 -6.40
N LYS A 187 45.98 8.08 -6.62
CA LYS A 187 45.83 9.03 -5.51
C LYS A 187 44.50 8.83 -4.79
N THR A 188 44.55 8.64 -3.50
CA THR A 188 43.35 8.56 -2.65
C THR A 188 42.60 9.88 -2.71
N ILE A 189 41.38 9.87 -3.25
CA ILE A 189 40.50 11.04 -3.37
C ILE A 189 39.68 11.21 -2.08
N MET A 190 39.27 10.10 -1.47
CA MET A 190 38.48 10.09 -0.24
C MET A 190 38.86 8.87 0.60
N SER A 191 39.01 9.06 1.92
CA SER A 191 39.24 7.98 2.87
C SER A 191 38.28 8.14 4.05
N ILE A 192 37.52 7.10 4.35
CA ILE A 192 36.61 7.06 5.49
C ILE A 192 37.21 6.08 6.49
N ARG A 193 37.40 6.53 7.74
CA ARG A 193 37.94 5.68 8.82
C ARG A 193 37.06 5.78 10.04
N LYS A 194 36.72 4.64 10.66
CA LYS A 194 35.92 4.53 11.88
C LYS A 194 34.58 5.27 11.72
N LEU A 195 33.88 5.04 10.61
CA LEU A 195 32.56 5.60 10.39
C LEU A 195 31.58 5.07 11.44
N TRP A 196 30.91 5.98 12.10
CA TRP A 196 29.81 5.71 13.00
C TRP A 196 28.59 6.46 12.51
N VAL A 197 27.49 5.75 12.31
CA VAL A 197 26.19 6.35 11.99
C VAL A 197 25.19 5.83 13.02
N ASP A 198 24.52 6.76 13.68
CA ASP A 198 23.46 6.47 14.65
C ASP A 198 22.21 7.21 14.21
N MET A 199 21.45 6.58 13.31
CA MET A 199 20.18 7.08 12.80
C MET A 199 19.06 6.08 13.18
N PRO A 200 17.83 6.55 13.42
CA PRO A 200 16.70 5.67 13.64
C PRO A 200 16.53 4.70 12.46
N GLY A 201 16.78 3.41 12.71
CA GLY A 201 16.67 2.33 11.70
C GLY A 201 17.99 1.89 11.06
N GLU A 202 19.08 2.67 11.13
CA GLU A 202 20.38 2.28 10.57
C GLU A 202 21.51 2.56 11.58
N ILE A 203 22.21 1.51 11.97
CA ILE A 203 23.36 1.60 12.86
C ILE A 203 24.58 1.07 12.11
N VAL A 204 25.51 1.95 11.77
CA VAL A 204 26.82 1.60 11.20
C VAL A 204 27.89 1.87 12.25
N ARG A 205 28.68 0.87 12.58
CA ARG A 205 29.72 1.00 13.62
C ARG A 205 31.09 0.58 13.09
N ASN A 206 32.07 1.48 13.23
CA ASN A 206 33.50 1.23 13.00
C ASN A 206 33.82 0.63 11.61
N VAL A 207 33.19 1.14 10.55
CA VAL A 207 33.46 0.73 9.18
C VAL A 207 34.61 1.56 8.59
N ASN A 208 35.54 0.88 7.91
CA ASN A 208 36.70 1.48 7.22
C ASN A 208 36.58 1.27 5.72
#